data_161358fc9a98f5c0d3d3f2f85f01930c
#
_entry.id   161358fc9a98f5c0d3d3f2f85f01930c
#
_cell.length_a   1.000
_cell.length_b   1.000
_cell.length_c   1.000
_cell.angle_alpha   90.00
_cell.angle_beta   90.00
_cell.angle_gamma   90.00
#
_symmetry.space_group_name_H-M   'P 1'
#
loop_
_entity.id
_entity.type
_entity.pdbx_description
1 polymer ?
#
loop_
_entity_poly.entity_id
_entity_poly.type
_entity_poly.pdbx_seq_one_letter_code
_entity_poly.pdbx_strand_id
1 'polypeptide(L)'
;MPDPAAAPLALAGVNHHTADIATIEAFRFPDEAAFLREARERFRGVLLLQTCNRVEVLVEGDARSLEGFLQEQGRRDFMVIEGEAVPRHLLELAAGIDSLVVGEDQILGQLKAALAATEEAGTVSTVIKICINKAVHVGVRVRRQTQINRGAVSVGSAAVTLAEKLLGTLRDRHILVIGSGEMGLLVTQALSAKGLTAIYVANRTFERAVVLAEKIGGRAVNFRDLYRYIALSDVVISCTAAPHPVIRTEDIREVMEKRLWPLDPAPRHLILIDIAQPRDIEDEVRSVEIGRAHV
;
A
#
# COMPACT_ATOMS: atom_id res chain seq x y z
N MET A 1 -17.95 3.18 -36.54
CA MET A 1 -17.85 4.60 -36.15
C MET A 1 -18.20 4.69 -34.69
N PRO A 2 -17.43 5.37 -33.83
CA PRO A 2 -17.85 5.60 -32.47
C PRO A 2 -19.12 6.43 -32.47
N ASP A 3 -20.01 6.13 -31.54
CA ASP A 3 -21.26 6.86 -31.33
C ASP A 3 -20.92 8.32 -30.99
N PRO A 4 -21.38 9.33 -31.78
CA PRO A 4 -21.05 10.73 -31.49
C PRO A 4 -21.68 11.27 -30.20
N ALA A 5 -22.41 10.44 -29.47
CA ALA A 5 -23.06 10.80 -28.20
C ALA A 5 -22.29 10.31 -26.95
N ALA A 6 -21.23 9.52 -27.10
CA ALA A 6 -20.43 9.06 -25.96
C ALA A 6 -19.41 10.15 -25.57
N ALA A 7 -19.52 10.69 -24.35
CA ALA A 7 -18.48 11.58 -23.83
C ALA A 7 -17.14 10.82 -23.75
N PRO A 8 -16.00 11.49 -24.03
CA PRO A 8 -14.70 10.86 -23.94
C PRO A 8 -14.43 10.39 -22.50
N LEU A 9 -13.53 9.41 -22.36
CA LEU A 9 -12.97 9.09 -21.05
C LEU A 9 -11.71 9.93 -20.83
N ALA A 10 -11.58 10.49 -19.65
CA ALA A 10 -10.36 11.14 -19.19
C ALA A 10 -9.95 10.57 -17.83
N LEU A 11 -8.64 10.50 -17.60
CA LEU A 11 -8.06 10.06 -16.34
C LEU A 11 -6.96 11.04 -15.96
N ALA A 12 -6.95 11.45 -14.70
CA ALA A 12 -5.91 12.33 -14.16
C ALA A 12 -5.48 11.86 -12.77
N GLY A 13 -4.22 12.08 -12.43
CA GLY A 13 -3.70 11.72 -11.12
C GLY A 13 -2.19 11.67 -11.02
N VAL A 14 -1.73 11.11 -9.92
CA VAL A 14 -0.31 10.91 -9.60
C VAL A 14 -0.04 9.45 -9.31
N ASN A 15 1.16 8.99 -9.65
CA ASN A 15 1.60 7.63 -9.35
C ASN A 15 3.11 7.59 -9.03
N HIS A 16 3.59 6.44 -8.60
CA HIS A 16 4.98 6.22 -8.18
C HIS A 16 6.04 6.45 -9.28
N HIS A 17 5.64 6.55 -10.55
CA HIS A 17 6.54 6.91 -11.66
C HIS A 17 6.72 8.43 -11.79
N THR A 18 5.73 9.21 -11.37
CA THR A 18 5.66 10.66 -11.60
C THR A 18 5.79 11.47 -10.32
N ALA A 19 5.64 10.85 -9.14
CA ALA A 19 5.60 11.53 -7.85
C ALA A 19 6.24 10.69 -6.75
N ASP A 20 6.81 11.35 -5.77
CA ASP A 20 7.24 10.70 -4.53
C ASP A 20 6.05 10.38 -3.60
N ILE A 21 6.31 9.62 -2.55
CA ILE A 21 5.28 9.17 -1.61
C ILE A 21 4.57 10.37 -0.96
N ALA A 22 5.30 11.42 -0.58
CA ALA A 22 4.72 12.59 0.08
C ALA A 22 3.75 13.32 -0.86
N THR A 23 4.07 13.42 -2.13
CA THR A 23 3.20 14.00 -3.17
C THR A 23 1.96 13.15 -3.39
N ILE A 24 2.10 11.81 -3.44
CA ILE A 24 0.95 10.89 -3.56
C ILE A 24 0.02 11.03 -2.36
N GLU A 25 0.57 11.09 -1.14
CA GLU A 25 -0.20 11.29 0.08
C GLU A 25 -0.93 12.64 0.10
N ALA A 26 -0.27 13.71 -0.29
CA ALA A 26 -0.86 15.06 -0.37
C ALA A 26 -1.98 15.15 -1.43
N PHE A 27 -1.92 14.30 -2.47
CA PHE A 27 -2.93 14.27 -3.53
C PHE A 27 -4.21 13.54 -3.13
N ARG A 28 -4.21 12.74 -2.06
CA ARG A 28 -5.36 11.94 -1.62
C ARG A 28 -6.58 12.79 -1.28
N PHE A 29 -7.74 12.16 -1.39
CA PHE A 29 -9.03 12.70 -0.98
C PHE A 29 -9.48 11.98 0.29
N PRO A 30 -9.41 12.61 1.47
CA PRO A 30 -9.73 11.95 2.75
C PRO A 30 -11.20 11.51 2.85
N ASP A 31 -12.13 12.28 2.29
CA ASP A 31 -13.55 11.93 2.17
C ASP A 31 -13.85 11.55 0.72
N GLU A 32 -13.60 10.28 0.38
CA GLU A 32 -13.81 9.74 -0.97
C GLU A 32 -15.29 9.90 -1.42
N ALA A 33 -16.23 9.68 -0.49
CA ALA A 33 -17.65 9.75 -0.81
C ALA A 33 -18.10 11.19 -1.11
N ALA A 34 -17.58 12.18 -0.38
CA ALA A 34 -17.86 13.60 -0.66
C ALA A 34 -17.26 13.99 -2.01
N PHE A 35 -16.01 13.63 -2.27
CA PHE A 35 -15.34 13.88 -3.56
C PHE A 35 -16.11 13.29 -4.73
N LEU A 36 -16.51 12.02 -4.64
CA LEU A 36 -17.25 11.33 -5.70
C LEU A 36 -18.59 12.03 -6.00
N ARG A 37 -19.33 12.44 -4.98
CA ARG A 37 -20.60 13.19 -5.16
C ARG A 37 -20.39 14.54 -5.85
N GLU A 38 -19.40 15.30 -5.42
CA GLU A 38 -19.08 16.60 -6.02
C GLU A 38 -18.64 16.46 -7.48
N ALA A 39 -17.75 15.51 -7.77
CA ALA A 39 -17.31 15.25 -9.13
C ALA A 39 -18.48 14.79 -10.03
N ARG A 40 -19.44 14.05 -9.49
CA ARG A 40 -20.61 13.58 -10.24
C ARG A 40 -21.51 14.73 -10.72
N GLU A 41 -21.48 15.88 -10.07
CA GLU A 41 -22.22 17.07 -10.53
C GLU A 41 -21.66 17.63 -11.86
N ARG A 42 -20.37 17.35 -12.15
CA ARG A 42 -19.68 17.85 -13.35
C ARG A 42 -19.50 16.80 -14.44
N PHE A 43 -19.44 15.52 -14.08
CA PHE A 43 -19.14 14.44 -15.01
C PHE A 43 -20.26 13.40 -15.06
N ARG A 44 -20.46 12.75 -16.22
CA ARG A 44 -21.48 11.70 -16.39
C ARG A 44 -21.19 10.44 -15.57
N GLY A 45 -19.93 10.23 -15.22
CA GLY A 45 -19.47 9.14 -14.38
C GLY A 45 -18.12 9.49 -13.81
N VAL A 46 -17.85 8.98 -12.60
CA VAL A 46 -16.59 9.20 -11.88
C VAL A 46 -16.20 7.92 -11.16
N LEU A 47 -14.91 7.62 -11.13
CA LEU A 47 -14.31 6.58 -10.30
C LEU A 47 -13.03 7.14 -9.70
N LEU A 48 -12.83 6.92 -8.41
CA LEU A 48 -11.60 7.27 -7.70
C LEU A 48 -10.86 5.99 -7.32
N LEU A 49 -9.61 5.88 -7.77
CA LEU A 49 -8.68 4.82 -7.39
C LEU A 49 -7.60 5.40 -6.48
N GLN A 50 -7.59 5.03 -5.21
CA GLN A 50 -6.58 5.41 -4.24
C GLN A 50 -5.89 4.18 -3.66
N THR A 51 -4.61 4.05 -3.95
CA THR A 51 -3.76 2.97 -3.42
C THR A 51 -2.52 3.57 -2.73
N CYS A 52 -1.60 2.74 -2.27
CA CYS A 52 -0.32 3.21 -1.75
C CYS A 52 0.57 3.87 -2.81
N ASN A 53 0.42 3.53 -4.08
CA ASN A 53 1.35 3.92 -5.14
C ASN A 53 0.72 4.84 -6.18
N ARG A 54 -0.58 5.20 -6.03
CA ARG A 54 -1.28 6.09 -6.95
C ARG A 54 -2.58 6.65 -6.38
N VAL A 55 -2.92 7.83 -6.86
CA VAL A 55 -4.26 8.41 -6.75
C VAL A 55 -4.68 8.85 -8.15
N GLU A 56 -5.71 8.22 -8.68
CA GLU A 56 -6.20 8.44 -10.03
C GLU A 56 -7.72 8.66 -10.05
N VAL A 57 -8.15 9.67 -10.80
CA VAL A 57 -9.58 10.01 -11.02
C VAL A 57 -9.90 9.72 -12.48
N LEU A 58 -10.81 8.78 -12.70
CA LEU A 58 -11.34 8.43 -14.02
C LEU A 58 -12.73 9.05 -14.17
N VAL A 59 -12.95 9.77 -15.25
CA VAL A 59 -14.25 10.38 -15.54
C VAL A 59 -14.75 10.05 -16.94
N GLU A 60 -16.07 10.02 -17.09
CA GLU A 60 -16.73 10.15 -18.38
C GLU A 60 -16.97 11.65 -18.67
N GLY A 61 -16.00 12.27 -19.32
CA GLY A 61 -15.84 13.68 -19.60
C GLY A 61 -14.52 13.97 -20.30
N ASP A 62 -14.26 15.20 -20.65
CA ASP A 62 -13.04 15.62 -21.33
C ASP A 62 -11.90 15.96 -20.34
N ALA A 63 -10.65 15.85 -20.82
CA ALA A 63 -9.45 16.06 -20.03
C ALA A 63 -9.34 17.47 -19.45
N ARG A 64 -9.74 18.49 -20.19
CA ARG A 64 -9.64 19.89 -19.76
C ARG A 64 -10.59 20.19 -18.60
N SER A 65 -11.80 19.66 -18.65
CA SER A 65 -12.76 19.78 -17.56
C SER A 65 -12.28 19.06 -16.30
N LEU A 66 -11.66 17.88 -16.45
CA LEU A 66 -11.10 17.13 -15.32
C LEU A 66 -9.90 17.87 -14.71
N GLU A 67 -8.99 18.38 -15.53
CA GLU A 67 -7.86 19.18 -15.07
C GLU A 67 -8.32 20.41 -14.28
N GLY A 68 -9.26 21.19 -14.82
CA GLY A 68 -9.83 22.35 -14.15
C GLY A 68 -10.47 21.99 -12.82
N PHE A 69 -11.25 20.93 -12.77
CA PHE A 69 -11.89 20.45 -11.55
C PHE A 69 -10.87 20.09 -10.46
N LEU A 70 -9.83 19.31 -10.81
CA LEU A 70 -8.79 18.94 -9.85
C LEU A 70 -7.97 20.15 -9.36
N GLN A 71 -7.73 21.13 -10.24
CA GLN A 71 -7.08 22.39 -9.86
C GLN A 71 -7.92 23.21 -8.88
N GLU A 72 -9.24 23.26 -9.03
CA GLU A 72 -10.17 23.86 -8.07
C GLU A 72 -10.12 23.15 -6.71
N GLN A 73 -9.93 21.81 -6.71
CA GLN A 73 -9.70 21.01 -5.50
C GLN A 73 -8.28 21.17 -4.91
N GLY A 74 -7.49 22.13 -5.41
CA GLY A 74 -6.14 22.42 -4.92
C GLY A 74 -5.08 21.44 -5.39
N ARG A 75 -5.39 20.56 -6.35
CA ARG A 75 -4.41 19.60 -6.88
C ARG A 75 -3.54 20.24 -7.95
N ARG A 76 -2.25 19.87 -7.99
CA ARG A 76 -1.24 20.39 -8.92
C ARG A 76 -0.31 19.25 -9.34
N ASP A 77 0.44 19.45 -10.40
CA ASP A 77 1.55 18.57 -10.84
C ASP A 77 1.13 17.12 -11.05
N PHE A 78 0.01 16.89 -11.74
CA PHE A 78 -0.54 15.57 -12.04
C PHE A 78 -0.57 15.29 -13.55
N MET A 79 -0.54 14.02 -13.91
CA MET A 79 -0.73 13.58 -15.30
C MET A 79 -2.20 13.66 -15.68
N VAL A 80 -2.45 13.88 -16.98
CA VAL A 80 -3.78 13.78 -17.60
C VAL A 80 -3.68 12.99 -18.88
N ILE A 81 -4.57 12.02 -19.07
CA ILE A 81 -4.72 11.25 -20.32
C ILE A 81 -6.18 11.21 -20.73
N GLU A 82 -6.43 11.05 -22.03
CA GLU A 82 -7.78 11.07 -22.61
C GLU A 82 -7.94 10.05 -23.75
N GLY A 83 -9.16 9.69 -24.06
CA GLY A 83 -9.51 8.86 -25.20
C GLY A 83 -8.96 7.44 -25.11
N GLU A 84 -8.31 6.95 -26.16
CA GLU A 84 -7.78 5.58 -26.23
C GLU A 84 -6.64 5.30 -25.24
N ALA A 85 -5.96 6.31 -24.73
CA ALA A 85 -4.91 6.16 -23.73
C ALA A 85 -5.48 5.65 -22.39
N VAL A 86 -6.73 6.02 -22.06
CA VAL A 86 -7.37 5.62 -20.81
C VAL A 86 -7.60 4.12 -20.71
N PRO A 87 -8.32 3.45 -21.64
CA PRO A 87 -8.48 2.00 -21.55
C PRO A 87 -7.14 1.25 -21.67
N ARG A 88 -6.17 1.75 -22.40
CA ARG A 88 -4.82 1.17 -22.46
C ARG A 88 -4.18 1.20 -21.07
N HIS A 89 -4.15 2.35 -20.41
CA HIS A 89 -3.63 2.50 -19.05
C HIS A 89 -4.32 1.55 -18.08
N LEU A 90 -5.65 1.46 -18.10
CA LEU A 90 -6.41 0.55 -17.23
C LEU A 90 -6.06 -0.94 -17.46
N LEU A 91 -5.79 -1.33 -18.71
CA LEU A 91 -5.38 -2.69 -19.06
C LEU A 91 -3.96 -3.00 -18.56
N GLU A 92 -3.00 -2.08 -18.73
CA GLU A 92 -1.62 -2.20 -18.26
C GLU A 92 -1.59 -2.25 -16.72
N LEU A 93 -2.38 -1.39 -16.07
CA LEU A 93 -2.57 -1.36 -14.63
C LEU A 93 -3.14 -2.68 -14.11
N ALA A 94 -4.25 -3.15 -14.68
CA ALA A 94 -4.88 -4.41 -14.29
C ALA A 94 -4.00 -5.63 -14.58
N ALA A 95 -3.15 -5.59 -15.61
CA ALA A 95 -2.17 -6.62 -15.88
C ALA A 95 -1.02 -6.64 -14.84
N GLY A 96 -0.86 -5.56 -14.05
CA GLY A 96 0.22 -5.39 -13.09
C GLY A 96 1.54 -4.94 -13.72
N ILE A 97 1.52 -4.51 -14.98
CA ILE A 97 2.71 -4.00 -15.69
C ILE A 97 3.10 -2.63 -15.13
N ASP A 98 2.10 -1.83 -14.81
CA ASP A 98 2.23 -0.47 -14.25
C ASP A 98 2.18 -0.46 -12.70
N SER A 99 2.51 -1.55 -12.05
CA SER A 99 2.60 -1.65 -10.60
C SER A 99 4.04 -1.51 -10.12
N LEU A 100 4.25 -0.98 -8.90
CA LEU A 100 5.59 -0.88 -8.28
C LEU A 100 6.28 -2.25 -8.24
N VAL A 101 5.51 -3.29 -7.99
CA VAL A 101 5.94 -4.68 -8.10
C VAL A 101 5.23 -5.28 -9.32
N VAL A 102 5.98 -5.45 -10.40
CA VAL A 102 5.42 -5.96 -11.66
C VAL A 102 4.74 -7.31 -11.45
N GLY A 103 3.47 -7.40 -11.84
CA GLY A 103 2.67 -8.62 -11.74
C GLY A 103 1.96 -8.82 -10.40
N GLU A 104 2.01 -7.87 -9.45
CA GLU A 104 1.28 -7.99 -8.19
C GLU A 104 -0.23 -8.24 -8.42
N ASP A 105 -0.84 -9.04 -7.53
CA ASP A 105 -2.26 -9.38 -7.64
C ASP A 105 -3.19 -8.35 -6.96
N GLN A 106 -2.68 -7.52 -6.06
CA GLN A 106 -3.45 -6.58 -5.24
C GLN A 106 -4.24 -5.57 -6.07
N ILE A 107 -3.67 -5.10 -7.18
CA ILE A 107 -4.31 -4.10 -8.04
C ILE A 107 -5.67 -4.55 -8.56
N LEU A 108 -5.86 -5.86 -8.81
CA LEU A 108 -7.16 -6.38 -9.23
C LEU A 108 -8.23 -6.24 -8.15
N GLY A 109 -7.83 -6.46 -6.89
CA GLY A 109 -8.68 -6.23 -5.72
C GLY A 109 -9.02 -4.75 -5.54
N GLN A 110 -8.03 -3.88 -5.69
CA GLN A 110 -8.17 -2.43 -5.56
C GLN A 110 -9.09 -1.83 -6.64
N LEU A 111 -8.96 -2.25 -7.90
CA LEU A 111 -9.87 -1.84 -8.98
C LEU A 111 -11.32 -2.27 -8.71
N LYS A 112 -11.53 -3.49 -8.20
CA LYS A 112 -12.86 -3.96 -7.82
C LYS A 112 -13.44 -3.19 -6.65
N ALA A 113 -12.62 -2.89 -5.63
CA ALA A 113 -13.04 -2.11 -4.46
C ALA A 113 -13.40 -0.67 -4.86
N ALA A 114 -12.59 -0.02 -5.70
CA ALA A 114 -12.87 1.31 -6.24
C ALA A 114 -14.19 1.33 -7.03
N LEU A 115 -14.42 0.31 -7.87
CA LEU A 115 -15.69 0.20 -8.60
C LEU A 115 -16.87 0.02 -7.64
N ALA A 116 -16.77 -0.84 -6.63
CA ALA A 116 -17.83 -1.07 -5.65
C ALA A 116 -18.15 0.20 -4.85
N ALA A 117 -17.13 0.95 -4.39
CA ALA A 117 -17.33 2.23 -3.70
C ALA A 117 -18.01 3.27 -4.60
N THR A 118 -17.66 3.31 -5.88
CA THR A 118 -18.28 4.18 -6.87
C THR A 118 -19.74 3.79 -7.15
N GLU A 119 -20.05 2.49 -7.18
CA GLU A 119 -21.42 1.98 -7.31
C GLU A 119 -22.27 2.34 -6.08
N GLU A 120 -21.73 2.19 -4.88
CA GLU A 120 -22.40 2.55 -3.63
C GLU A 120 -22.67 4.05 -3.55
N ALA A 121 -21.72 4.88 -4.00
CA ALA A 121 -21.90 6.32 -4.10
C ALA A 121 -22.87 6.76 -5.22
N GLY A 122 -23.29 5.86 -6.12
CA GLY A 122 -24.17 6.17 -7.25
C GLY A 122 -23.52 7.05 -8.32
N THR A 123 -22.20 7.06 -8.42
CA THR A 123 -21.44 7.94 -9.30
C THR A 123 -20.88 7.24 -10.54
N VAL A 124 -21.01 5.91 -10.63
CA VAL A 124 -20.53 5.12 -11.76
C VAL A 124 -21.40 5.32 -12.99
N SER A 125 -20.76 5.44 -14.16
CA SER A 125 -21.43 5.30 -15.46
C SER A 125 -21.30 3.89 -16.02
N THR A 126 -22.18 3.54 -16.93
CA THR A 126 -22.13 2.25 -17.64
C THR A 126 -20.78 2.06 -18.34
N VAL A 127 -20.24 3.12 -18.95
CA VAL A 127 -18.95 3.08 -19.67
C VAL A 127 -17.81 2.78 -18.72
N ILE A 128 -17.70 3.49 -17.61
CA ILE A 128 -16.67 3.26 -16.58
C ILE A 128 -16.78 1.83 -16.04
N LYS A 129 -18.00 1.37 -15.72
CA LYS A 129 -18.24 0.01 -15.23
C LYS A 129 -17.76 -1.05 -16.22
N ILE A 130 -18.05 -0.88 -17.50
CA ILE A 130 -17.59 -1.80 -18.55
C ILE A 130 -16.06 -1.77 -18.65
N CYS A 131 -15.43 -0.59 -18.65
CA CYS A 131 -13.98 -0.45 -18.76
C CYS A 131 -13.26 -1.15 -17.60
N ILE A 132 -13.66 -0.90 -16.37
CA ILE A 132 -13.03 -1.51 -15.19
C ILE A 132 -13.23 -3.03 -15.17
N ASN A 133 -14.45 -3.52 -15.40
CA ASN A 133 -14.70 -4.96 -15.44
C ASN A 133 -13.89 -5.65 -16.54
N LYS A 134 -13.78 -5.02 -17.72
CA LYS A 134 -12.97 -5.53 -18.83
C LYS A 134 -11.50 -5.55 -18.49
N ALA A 135 -10.98 -4.48 -17.88
CA ALA A 135 -9.60 -4.41 -17.43
C ALA A 135 -9.28 -5.52 -16.41
N VAL A 136 -10.11 -5.70 -15.39
CA VAL A 136 -9.97 -6.77 -14.42
C VAL A 136 -9.98 -8.15 -15.06
N HIS A 137 -10.93 -8.39 -16.00
CA HIS A 137 -11.00 -9.67 -16.73
C HIS A 137 -9.72 -9.95 -17.56
N VAL A 138 -9.23 -8.93 -18.28
CA VAL A 138 -7.98 -9.03 -19.04
C VAL A 138 -6.78 -9.23 -18.11
N GLY A 139 -6.71 -8.52 -16.99
CA GLY A 139 -5.63 -8.67 -15.99
C GLY A 139 -5.55 -10.10 -15.46
N VAL A 140 -6.70 -10.73 -15.14
CA VAL A 140 -6.76 -12.15 -14.76
C VAL A 140 -6.26 -13.06 -15.88
N ARG A 141 -6.67 -12.79 -17.12
CA ARG A 141 -6.26 -13.60 -18.29
C ARG A 141 -4.76 -13.48 -18.56
N VAL A 142 -4.21 -12.27 -18.49
CA VAL A 142 -2.75 -12.02 -18.62
C VAL A 142 -1.98 -12.87 -17.61
N ARG A 143 -2.34 -12.83 -16.33
CA ARG A 143 -1.67 -13.61 -15.29
C ARG A 143 -1.72 -15.12 -15.56
N ARG A 144 -2.86 -15.63 -16.03
CA ARG A 144 -3.01 -17.05 -16.37
C ARG A 144 -2.13 -17.47 -17.56
N GLN A 145 -2.00 -16.60 -18.56
CA GLN A 145 -1.27 -16.91 -19.80
C GLN A 145 0.23 -16.68 -19.68
N THR A 146 0.63 -15.60 -19.04
CA THR A 146 2.04 -15.18 -18.96
C THR A 146 2.72 -15.58 -17.67
N GLN A 147 1.90 -15.88 -16.63
CA GLN A 147 2.38 -16.13 -15.26
C GLN A 147 3.23 -14.97 -14.72
N ILE A 148 2.95 -13.74 -15.16
CA ILE A 148 3.68 -12.53 -14.79
C ILE A 148 3.72 -12.31 -13.26
N ASN A 149 2.75 -12.86 -12.52
CA ASN A 149 2.70 -12.84 -11.07
C ASN A 149 3.52 -13.96 -10.40
N ARG A 150 4.06 -14.92 -11.16
CA ARG A 150 4.93 -15.96 -10.61
C ARG A 150 6.33 -15.40 -10.39
N GLY A 151 6.73 -15.32 -9.13
CA GLY A 151 7.99 -14.69 -8.73
C GLY A 151 7.88 -13.18 -8.54
N ALA A 152 6.71 -12.59 -8.77
CA ALA A 152 6.42 -11.23 -8.33
C ALA A 152 6.58 -11.17 -6.81
N VAL A 153 7.56 -10.41 -6.37
CA VAL A 153 7.86 -10.21 -4.96
C VAL A 153 6.79 -9.27 -4.45
N SER A 154 5.84 -9.74 -3.64
CA SER A 154 4.91 -8.80 -2.99
C SER A 154 5.70 -7.79 -2.15
N VAL A 155 5.17 -6.59 -1.91
CA VAL A 155 5.83 -5.61 -1.03
C VAL A 155 6.20 -6.25 0.32
N GLY A 156 5.33 -7.14 0.84
CA GLY A 156 5.61 -7.91 2.05
C GLY A 156 6.82 -8.85 1.91
N SER A 157 6.94 -9.57 0.80
CA SER A 157 8.11 -10.45 0.56
C SER A 157 9.36 -9.65 0.21
N ALA A 158 9.22 -8.46 -0.42
CA ALA A 158 10.35 -7.55 -0.63
C ALA A 158 10.92 -7.05 0.70
N ALA A 159 10.05 -6.67 1.65
CA ALA A 159 10.46 -6.26 3.00
C ALA A 159 11.23 -7.38 3.72
N VAL A 160 10.75 -8.62 3.64
CA VAL A 160 11.42 -9.79 4.22
C VAL A 160 12.77 -10.06 3.55
N THR A 161 12.84 -9.96 2.22
CA THR A 161 14.09 -10.14 1.47
C THR A 161 15.10 -9.04 1.80
N LEU A 162 14.65 -7.79 1.98
CA LEU A 162 15.49 -6.68 2.41
C LEU A 162 16.07 -6.94 3.79
N ALA A 163 15.25 -7.35 4.75
CA ALA A 163 15.69 -7.71 6.10
C ALA A 163 16.75 -8.83 6.07
N GLU A 164 16.51 -9.87 5.27
CA GLU A 164 17.46 -10.98 5.08
C GLU A 164 18.78 -10.51 4.47
N LYS A 165 18.73 -9.64 3.46
CA LYS A 165 19.93 -9.09 2.82
C LYS A 165 20.76 -8.25 3.79
N LEU A 166 20.11 -7.49 4.68
CA LEU A 166 20.78 -6.64 5.66
C LEU A 166 21.41 -7.42 6.82
N LEU A 167 20.75 -8.51 7.26
CA LEU A 167 21.22 -9.33 8.38
C LEU A 167 22.03 -10.57 7.98
N GLY A 168 22.08 -10.88 6.69
CA GLY A 168 22.69 -12.10 6.15
C GLY A 168 21.82 -13.34 6.33
N THR A 169 21.08 -13.46 7.44
CA THR A 169 20.11 -14.53 7.71
C THR A 169 19.07 -14.05 8.70
N LEU A 170 17.86 -14.54 8.51
CA LEU A 170 16.75 -14.31 9.47
C LEU A 170 16.59 -15.48 10.45
N ARG A 171 17.36 -16.58 10.29
CA ARG A 171 17.33 -17.68 11.23
C ARG A 171 17.77 -17.20 12.60
N ASP A 172 17.07 -17.62 13.64
CA ASP A 172 17.30 -17.23 15.05
C ASP A 172 17.15 -15.72 15.33
N ARG A 173 16.46 -14.99 14.44
CA ARG A 173 16.10 -13.58 14.62
C ARG A 173 14.69 -13.43 15.16
N HIS A 174 14.50 -12.41 15.96
CA HIS A 174 13.20 -11.99 16.45
C HIS A 174 12.59 -10.94 15.51
N ILE A 175 11.42 -11.24 14.98
CA ILE A 175 10.76 -10.38 13.99
C ILE A 175 9.41 -9.94 14.56
N LEU A 176 9.15 -8.65 14.54
CA LEU A 176 7.87 -8.07 14.92
C LEU A 176 7.17 -7.52 13.67
N VAL A 177 5.95 -7.97 13.44
CA VAL A 177 5.06 -7.43 12.41
C VAL A 177 3.98 -6.58 13.09
N ILE A 178 3.86 -5.32 12.70
CA ILE A 178 2.86 -4.40 13.21
C ILE A 178 1.81 -4.16 12.14
N GLY A 179 0.59 -4.60 12.39
CA GLY A 179 -0.51 -4.59 11.46
C GLY A 179 -0.93 -5.99 11.03
N SER A 180 -2.24 -6.20 10.96
CA SER A 180 -2.86 -7.50 10.62
C SER A 180 -3.81 -7.40 9.42
N GLY A 181 -3.65 -6.34 8.61
CA GLY A 181 -4.35 -6.17 7.34
C GLY A 181 -3.78 -7.06 6.24
N GLU A 182 -4.14 -6.79 5.01
CA GLU A 182 -3.69 -7.53 3.83
C GLU A 182 -2.15 -7.55 3.72
N MET A 183 -1.50 -6.40 3.94
CA MET A 183 -0.04 -6.30 3.91
C MET A 183 0.62 -7.13 5.02
N GLY A 184 0.06 -7.09 6.25
CA GLY A 184 0.54 -7.92 7.36
C GLY A 184 0.44 -9.41 7.07
N LEU A 185 -0.64 -9.83 6.40
CA LEU A 185 -0.79 -11.22 5.95
C LEU A 185 0.30 -11.60 4.94
N LEU A 186 0.60 -10.76 3.95
CA LEU A 186 1.64 -11.02 2.95
C LEU A 186 3.04 -11.10 3.57
N VAL A 187 3.36 -10.18 4.50
CA VAL A 187 4.62 -10.21 5.27
C VAL A 187 4.74 -11.52 6.04
N THR A 188 3.70 -11.87 6.79
CA THR A 188 3.72 -13.06 7.65
C THR A 188 3.78 -14.36 6.84
N GLN A 189 3.13 -14.44 5.69
CA GLN A 189 3.28 -15.56 4.76
C GLN A 189 4.71 -15.69 4.22
N ALA A 190 5.34 -14.57 3.86
CA ALA A 190 6.73 -14.56 3.40
C ALA A 190 7.70 -14.98 4.51
N LEU A 191 7.45 -14.58 5.76
CA LEU A 191 8.22 -14.99 6.93
C LEU A 191 8.03 -16.47 7.26
N SER A 192 6.80 -16.97 7.22
CA SER A 192 6.48 -18.39 7.48
C SER A 192 7.26 -19.33 6.55
N ALA A 193 7.42 -18.95 5.28
CA ALA A 193 8.19 -19.71 4.31
C ALA A 193 9.71 -19.80 4.64
N LYS A 194 10.21 -18.98 5.58
CA LYS A 194 11.64 -18.95 5.98
C LYS A 194 11.96 -19.83 7.20
N GLY A 195 10.99 -20.46 7.82
CA GLY A 195 11.20 -21.34 8.97
C GLY A 195 11.77 -20.64 10.21
N LEU A 196 11.22 -19.48 10.54
CA LEU A 196 11.67 -18.62 11.63
C LEU A 196 11.16 -19.08 12.99
N THR A 197 11.97 -18.88 14.03
CA THR A 197 11.69 -19.32 15.40
C THR A 197 10.88 -18.34 16.24
N ALA A 198 10.94 -17.05 15.93
CA ALA A 198 10.29 -16.02 16.75
C ALA A 198 9.66 -14.93 15.88
N ILE A 199 8.36 -15.10 15.58
CA ILE A 199 7.56 -14.08 14.91
C ILE A 199 6.51 -13.56 15.89
N TYR A 200 6.52 -12.26 16.12
CA TYR A 200 5.52 -11.55 16.92
C TYR A 200 4.60 -10.77 16.00
N VAL A 201 3.32 -10.73 16.32
CA VAL A 201 2.33 -9.94 15.59
C VAL A 201 1.64 -8.99 16.56
N ALA A 202 1.73 -7.70 16.29
CA ALA A 202 1.04 -6.65 17.03
C ALA A 202 -0.06 -6.01 16.18
N ASN A 203 -1.20 -5.76 16.78
CA ASN A 203 -2.27 -4.99 16.15
C ASN A 203 -3.08 -4.25 17.22
N ARG A 204 -3.64 -3.09 16.89
CA ARG A 204 -4.51 -2.34 17.81
C ARG A 204 -5.68 -3.19 18.32
N THR A 205 -6.29 -3.99 17.45
CA THR A 205 -7.28 -5.01 17.79
C THR A 205 -6.54 -6.32 18.03
N PHE A 206 -6.40 -6.73 19.29
CA PHE A 206 -5.60 -7.89 19.69
C PHE A 206 -6.07 -9.20 19.04
N GLU A 207 -7.39 -9.38 18.91
CA GLU A 207 -8.00 -10.56 18.29
C GLU A 207 -7.53 -10.75 16.83
N ARG A 208 -7.33 -9.65 16.10
CA ARG A 208 -6.79 -9.71 14.73
C ARG A 208 -5.33 -10.15 14.72
N ALA A 209 -4.54 -9.73 15.70
CA ALA A 209 -3.16 -10.20 15.86
C ALA A 209 -3.13 -11.71 16.18
N VAL A 210 -4.03 -12.20 17.02
CA VAL A 210 -4.14 -13.63 17.35
C VAL A 210 -4.44 -14.45 16.10
N VAL A 211 -5.47 -14.09 15.33
CA VAL A 211 -5.85 -14.79 14.09
C VAL A 211 -4.68 -14.86 13.10
N LEU A 212 -3.91 -13.79 12.97
CA LEU A 212 -2.76 -13.77 12.06
C LEU A 212 -1.60 -14.59 12.60
N ALA A 213 -1.28 -14.47 13.89
CA ALA A 213 -0.21 -15.21 14.54
C ALA A 213 -0.42 -16.72 14.47
N GLU A 214 -1.65 -17.20 14.71
CA GLU A 214 -2.00 -18.62 14.62
C GLU A 214 -1.73 -19.21 13.22
N LYS A 215 -2.01 -18.44 12.16
CA LYS A 215 -1.78 -18.88 10.77
C LYS A 215 -0.32 -19.16 10.42
N ILE A 216 0.60 -18.57 11.16
CA ILE A 216 2.05 -18.60 10.85
C ILE A 216 2.88 -19.27 11.94
N GLY A 217 2.24 -19.81 12.99
CA GLY A 217 2.96 -20.35 14.14
C GLY A 217 3.69 -19.29 14.96
N GLY A 218 3.27 -18.04 14.87
CA GLY A 218 3.82 -16.90 15.61
C GLY A 218 3.10 -16.64 16.92
N ARG A 219 3.44 -15.54 17.57
CA ARG A 219 2.87 -15.09 18.83
C ARG A 219 2.21 -13.71 18.70
N ALA A 220 0.93 -13.61 19.04
CA ALA A 220 0.26 -12.32 19.17
C ALA A 220 0.76 -11.57 20.41
N VAL A 221 0.97 -10.27 20.27
CA VAL A 221 1.39 -9.38 21.35
C VAL A 221 0.42 -8.21 21.47
N ASN A 222 0.18 -7.79 22.72
CA ASN A 222 -0.70 -6.65 22.96
C ASN A 222 -0.03 -5.37 22.47
N PHE A 223 -0.79 -4.50 21.83
CA PHE A 223 -0.28 -3.24 21.31
C PHE A 223 0.27 -2.31 22.41
N ARG A 224 -0.19 -2.46 23.66
CA ARG A 224 0.33 -1.73 24.82
C ARG A 224 1.77 -2.11 25.15
N ASP A 225 2.20 -3.32 24.77
CA ASP A 225 3.56 -3.83 24.99
C ASP A 225 4.47 -3.62 23.76
N LEU A 226 4.02 -2.83 22.77
CA LEU A 226 4.68 -2.67 21.47
C LEU A 226 6.17 -2.38 21.61
N TYR A 227 6.54 -1.35 22.36
CA TYR A 227 7.95 -0.93 22.49
C TYR A 227 8.82 -1.95 23.22
N ARG A 228 8.23 -2.71 24.14
CA ARG A 228 8.92 -3.86 24.76
C ARG A 228 9.28 -4.91 23.71
N TYR A 229 8.37 -5.19 22.77
CA TYR A 229 8.66 -6.15 21.71
C TYR A 229 9.55 -5.58 20.61
N ILE A 230 9.50 -4.28 20.35
CA ILE A 230 10.49 -3.60 19.51
C ILE A 230 11.90 -3.77 20.11
N ALA A 231 12.05 -3.58 21.41
CA ALA A 231 13.33 -3.77 22.11
C ALA A 231 13.87 -5.20 22.00
N LEU A 232 13.00 -6.20 21.91
CA LEU A 232 13.36 -7.62 21.77
C LEU A 232 13.59 -8.05 20.33
N SER A 233 13.19 -7.25 19.34
CA SER A 233 13.22 -7.64 17.93
C SER A 233 14.52 -7.22 17.24
N ASP A 234 14.96 -8.01 16.28
CA ASP A 234 16.03 -7.65 15.34
C ASP A 234 15.46 -6.89 14.14
N VAL A 235 14.22 -7.23 13.75
CA VAL A 235 13.51 -6.60 12.64
C VAL A 235 12.09 -6.24 13.06
N VAL A 236 11.66 -5.06 12.72
CA VAL A 236 10.26 -4.60 12.83
C VAL A 236 9.77 -4.24 11.43
N ILE A 237 8.66 -4.83 11.01
CA ILE A 237 7.99 -4.49 9.75
C ILE A 237 6.63 -3.91 10.10
N SER A 238 6.44 -2.62 9.83
CA SER A 238 5.18 -1.92 10.07
C SER A 238 4.37 -1.79 8.80
N CYS A 239 3.08 -2.11 8.90
CA CYS A 239 2.15 -2.20 7.78
C CYS A 239 0.70 -1.93 8.22
N THR A 240 0.49 -0.91 9.06
CA THR A 240 -0.85 -0.58 9.53
C THR A 240 -1.57 0.37 8.56
N ALA A 241 -2.85 0.60 8.80
CA ALA A 241 -3.64 1.64 8.16
C ALA A 241 -3.92 2.79 9.15
N ALA A 242 -2.99 3.05 10.07
CA ALA A 242 -3.15 4.12 11.03
C ALA A 242 -3.01 5.49 10.34
N PRO A 243 -3.86 6.48 10.66
CA PRO A 243 -3.77 7.81 10.05
C PRO A 243 -2.59 8.66 10.60
N HIS A 244 -1.87 8.14 11.59
CA HIS A 244 -0.75 8.81 12.27
C HIS A 244 0.36 7.81 12.53
N PRO A 245 1.62 8.27 12.65
CA PRO A 245 2.72 7.41 13.01
C PRO A 245 2.48 6.63 14.30
N VAL A 246 2.79 5.35 14.26
CA VAL A 246 2.63 4.38 15.34
C VAL A 246 3.93 4.25 16.14
N ILE A 247 5.06 4.45 15.45
CA ILE A 247 6.40 4.40 16.02
C ILE A 247 6.97 5.81 16.07
N ARG A 248 7.18 6.30 17.30
CA ARG A 248 7.66 7.66 17.55
C ARG A 248 9.14 7.69 17.83
N THR A 249 9.78 8.77 17.48
CA THR A 249 11.21 8.98 17.62
C THR A 249 11.66 8.93 19.08
N GLU A 250 10.91 9.57 19.97
CA GLU A 250 11.23 9.59 21.41
C GLU A 250 11.19 8.20 22.02
N ASP A 251 10.17 7.41 21.67
CA ASP A 251 10.01 6.05 22.17
C ASP A 251 11.12 5.12 21.66
N ILE A 252 11.53 5.27 20.39
CA ILE A 252 12.66 4.50 19.84
C ILE A 252 13.96 4.89 20.50
N ARG A 253 14.20 6.17 20.82
CA ARG A 253 15.38 6.61 21.56
C ARG A 253 15.44 5.93 22.92
N GLU A 254 14.34 5.93 23.68
CA GLU A 254 14.24 5.24 24.96
C GLU A 254 14.45 3.72 24.85
N VAL A 255 13.88 3.10 23.81
CA VAL A 255 14.08 1.68 23.51
C VAL A 255 15.55 1.37 23.28
N MET A 256 16.25 2.19 22.48
CA MET A 256 17.67 1.94 22.15
C MET A 256 18.59 2.14 23.34
N GLU A 257 18.32 3.12 24.22
CA GLU A 257 19.06 3.31 25.47
C GLU A 257 18.93 2.13 26.43
N LYS A 258 17.75 1.48 26.44
CA LYS A 258 17.45 0.35 27.34
C LYS A 258 17.69 -1.02 26.70
N ARG A 259 18.03 -1.06 25.41
CA ARG A 259 18.22 -2.28 24.66
C ARG A 259 19.50 -2.98 25.09
N LEU A 260 19.40 -3.78 26.13
CA LEU A 260 20.46 -4.66 26.59
C LEU A 260 20.21 -6.06 26.02
N TRP A 261 21.15 -6.54 25.21
CA TRP A 261 21.14 -7.93 24.79
C TRP A 261 22.14 -8.71 25.66
N PRO A 262 21.68 -9.48 26.64
CA PRO A 262 22.56 -9.99 27.70
C PRO A 262 23.56 -11.07 27.23
N LEU A 263 23.42 -11.57 26.02
CA LEU A 263 24.23 -12.66 25.49
C LEU A 263 25.18 -12.24 24.35
N ASP A 264 25.14 -10.99 23.90
CA ASP A 264 25.98 -10.50 22.82
C ASP A 264 26.99 -9.46 23.34
N PRO A 265 28.28 -9.59 22.92
CA PRO A 265 29.32 -8.63 23.29
C PRO A 265 29.18 -7.27 22.60
N ALA A 266 28.27 -7.13 21.63
CA ALA A 266 27.97 -5.89 20.91
C ALA A 266 26.47 -5.66 20.77
N PRO A 267 26.02 -4.40 20.72
CA PRO A 267 24.61 -4.08 20.48
C PRO A 267 24.15 -4.68 19.15
N ARG A 268 23.04 -5.42 19.15
CA ARG A 268 22.42 -5.88 17.91
C ARG A 268 21.71 -4.72 17.23
N HIS A 269 21.84 -4.68 15.91
CA HIS A 269 21.13 -3.71 15.09
C HIS A 269 19.60 -3.94 15.15
N LEU A 270 18.83 -2.87 15.19
CA LEU A 270 17.39 -2.88 14.98
C LEU A 270 17.14 -2.41 13.55
N ILE A 271 16.45 -3.23 12.75
CA ILE A 271 16.01 -2.85 11.42
C ILE A 271 14.53 -2.51 11.52
N LEU A 272 14.18 -1.29 11.12
CA LEU A 272 12.81 -0.83 10.99
C LEU A 272 12.46 -0.72 9.50
N ILE A 273 11.41 -1.41 9.06
CA ILE A 273 10.92 -1.37 7.68
C ILE A 273 9.47 -0.88 7.73
N ASP A 274 9.22 0.24 7.10
CA ASP A 274 7.89 0.82 6.97
C ASP A 274 7.33 0.56 5.57
N ILE A 275 6.24 -0.20 5.51
CA ILE A 275 5.48 -0.44 4.28
C ILE A 275 4.03 0.00 4.44
N ALA A 276 3.77 0.80 5.48
CA ALA A 276 2.45 1.38 5.74
C ALA A 276 2.21 2.63 4.90
N GLN A 277 0.94 2.92 4.69
CA GLN A 277 0.52 4.18 4.10
C GLN A 277 -0.83 4.62 4.71
N PRO A 278 -0.86 5.81 5.33
CA PRO A 278 0.29 6.69 5.64
C PRO A 278 1.41 5.99 6.42
N ARG A 279 2.59 6.63 6.53
CA ARG A 279 3.74 6.06 7.24
C ARG A 279 3.42 5.81 8.70
N ASP A 280 3.87 4.65 9.18
CA ASP A 280 3.77 4.25 10.58
C ASP A 280 4.94 4.74 11.44
N ILE A 281 6.07 5.11 10.82
CA ILE A 281 7.31 5.48 11.48
C ILE A 281 7.61 6.96 11.23
N GLU A 282 7.84 7.73 12.29
CA GLU A 282 8.26 9.13 12.16
C GLU A 282 9.61 9.25 11.43
N ASP A 283 9.73 10.26 10.54
CA ASP A 283 10.93 10.46 9.72
C ASP A 283 12.18 10.72 10.57
N GLU A 284 12.04 11.36 11.71
CA GLU A 284 13.11 11.68 12.63
C GLU A 284 13.73 10.44 13.31
N VAL A 285 13.08 9.29 13.27
CA VAL A 285 13.64 8.01 13.74
C VAL A 285 14.99 7.70 13.08
N ARG A 286 15.21 8.18 11.85
CA ARG A 286 16.49 8.05 11.14
C ARG A 286 17.67 8.72 11.87
N SER A 287 17.38 9.74 12.69
CA SER A 287 18.40 10.47 13.46
C SER A 287 18.80 9.81 14.76
N VAL A 288 18.04 8.82 15.22
CA VAL A 288 18.39 8.05 16.40
C VAL A 288 19.59 7.17 16.03
N GLU A 289 20.67 7.22 16.83
CA GLU A 289 21.82 6.31 16.69
C GLU A 289 21.37 4.87 16.99
N ILE A 290 20.69 4.31 16.04
CA ILE A 290 20.36 2.91 15.94
C ILE A 290 21.48 2.32 15.10
N GLY A 291 22.23 1.34 15.57
CA GLY A 291 23.21 0.69 14.72
C GLY A 291 22.57 0.21 13.40
N ARG A 292 22.44 1.11 12.42
CA ARG A 292 21.74 1.06 11.13
C ARG A 292 20.25 0.75 11.22
N ALA A 293 19.42 1.80 11.30
CA ALA A 293 18.04 1.76 10.86
C ALA A 293 17.99 1.98 9.35
N HIS A 294 17.29 1.12 8.62
CA HIS A 294 16.83 1.39 7.25
C HIS A 294 15.30 1.46 7.30
N VAL A 295 14.78 2.62 6.94
CA VAL A 295 13.36 2.90 6.74
C VAL A 295 13.03 2.70 5.27
#